data_6fc268a60f0486ea3b39ab6391a56a71
#
_entry.id   6fc268a60f0486ea3b39ab6391a56a71
#
_cell.length_a   1.000
_cell.length_b   1.000
_cell.length_c   1.000
_cell.angle_alpha   90.00
_cell.angle_beta   90.00
_cell.angle_gamma   90.00
#
_symmetry.space_group_name_H-M   'P 1'
#
loop_
_entity.id
_entity.type
_entity.pdbx_description
1 polymer ?
#
loop_
_entity_poly.entity_id
_entity_poly.type
_entity_poly.pdbx_seq_one_letter_code
_entity_poly.pdbx_strand_id
1 'polypeptide(L)'
;NQKYELMEQLSLEYPFDLDVENWTMLRSYRLMELRGQYDYSEQYFPVDEEVLTLCPPDQELFLKAMKEAATEEKTGSMDTRFNIHTENETPKYLWFRTYYKSIADHNGRITRIIGRSFNIDEDKNLQEEVRRDPLTKLLNKLEIQRETDAFLEGAEDGTHVLFLIDIDNFKGVNDNFGHTFGDTVIVDVANIIKSFFRNNDLTGRVGGDEFLVLMKNTTLEKAKERAGNLGEALCKVYTGGSIHYRISASIGLAACNGGDGNTYSSMFEKADHAM
;
A
#
# COMPACT_ATOMS: atom_id res chain seq x y z
N ASN A 1 -14.25 18.71 32.84
CA ASN A 1 -13.21 18.93 31.82
C ASN A 1 -11.82 18.39 32.26
N GLN A 2 -11.25 18.78 33.41
CA GLN A 2 -9.91 18.29 33.85
C GLN A 2 -9.77 16.74 33.89
N LYS A 3 -10.79 16.00 34.23
CA LYS A 3 -10.78 14.54 34.24
C LYS A 3 -10.66 13.96 32.83
N TYR A 4 -11.33 14.57 31.85
CA TYR A 4 -11.24 14.18 30.44
C TYR A 4 -9.84 14.47 29.88
N GLU A 5 -9.29 15.64 30.15
CA GLU A 5 -7.94 16.03 29.77
C GLU A 5 -6.88 15.08 30.33
N LEU A 6 -7.02 14.70 31.62
CA LEU A 6 -6.10 13.76 32.25
C LEU A 6 -6.19 12.35 31.68
N MET A 7 -7.40 11.88 31.35
CA MET A 7 -7.62 10.59 30.69
C MET A 7 -7.06 10.59 29.27
N GLU A 8 -7.20 11.69 28.55
CA GLU A 8 -6.65 11.88 27.21
C GLU A 8 -5.11 11.88 27.21
N GLN A 9 -4.50 12.53 28.20
CA GLN A 9 -3.03 12.55 28.36
C GLN A 9 -2.44 11.17 28.69
N LEU A 10 -3.20 10.30 29.34
CA LEU A 10 -2.78 8.95 29.73
C LEU A 10 -3.11 7.88 28.67
N SER A 11 -3.94 8.20 27.69
CA SER A 11 -4.33 7.27 26.62
C SER A 11 -3.59 7.59 25.31
N LEU A 12 -3.38 6.57 24.48
CA LEU A 12 -2.88 6.74 23.11
C LEU A 12 -4.00 7.05 22.11
N GLU A 13 -5.18 7.42 22.63
CA GLU A 13 -6.40 7.62 21.86
C GLU A 13 -6.60 9.11 21.55
N TYR A 14 -7.29 9.38 20.46
CA TYR A 14 -7.74 10.70 20.04
C TYR A 14 -9.28 10.71 20.04
N PRO A 15 -9.93 11.03 21.18
CA PRO A 15 -11.37 11.07 21.25
C PRO A 15 -11.95 12.24 20.46
N PHE A 16 -13.16 12.05 19.95
CA PHE A 16 -13.97 13.12 19.36
C PHE A 16 -15.44 12.97 19.73
N ASP A 17 -16.17 14.04 19.57
CA ASP A 17 -17.57 14.13 19.83
C ASP A 17 -18.23 15.06 18.82
N LEU A 18 -19.07 14.49 17.94
CA LEU A 18 -19.77 15.21 16.88
C LEU A 18 -21.19 15.53 17.32
N ASP A 19 -21.52 16.80 17.34
CA ASP A 19 -22.88 17.31 17.50
C ASP A 19 -23.59 17.21 16.14
N VAL A 20 -24.63 16.38 16.07
CA VAL A 20 -25.37 16.12 14.82
C VAL A 20 -26.24 17.32 14.41
N GLU A 21 -26.76 18.09 15.38
CA GLU A 21 -27.64 19.21 15.11
C GLU A 21 -26.88 20.40 14.52
N ASN A 22 -25.73 20.73 15.10
CA ASN A 22 -24.90 21.85 14.65
C ASN A 22 -23.87 21.46 13.59
N TRP A 23 -23.70 20.17 13.32
CA TRP A 23 -22.71 19.59 12.43
C TRP A 23 -21.29 20.06 12.74
N THR A 24 -20.95 20.02 14.04
CA THR A 24 -19.66 20.41 14.59
C THR A 24 -19.03 19.27 15.36
N MET A 25 -17.70 19.22 15.37
CA MET A 25 -16.92 18.18 16.04
C MET A 25 -16.01 18.79 17.10
N LEU A 26 -16.07 18.26 18.31
CA LEU A 26 -15.08 18.52 19.35
C LEU A 26 -13.84 17.67 19.05
N ARG A 27 -12.70 18.33 18.87
CA ARG A 27 -11.40 17.68 18.63
C ARG A 27 -10.69 17.38 19.95
N SER A 28 -9.93 16.29 19.93
CA SER A 28 -8.97 15.96 20.95
C SER A 28 -7.85 17.00 21.01
N TYR A 29 -7.51 17.46 22.21
CA TYR A 29 -6.35 18.33 22.46
C TYR A 29 -5.06 17.75 21.87
N ARG A 30 -4.89 16.46 22.05
CA ARG A 30 -3.71 15.73 21.59
C ARG A 30 -3.59 15.69 20.06
N LEU A 31 -4.72 15.65 19.34
CA LEU A 31 -4.72 15.74 17.88
C LEU A 31 -4.34 17.16 17.43
N MET A 32 -4.79 18.17 18.15
CA MET A 32 -4.41 19.57 17.91
C MET A 32 -2.91 19.78 18.15
N GLU A 33 -2.36 19.28 19.26
CA GLU A 33 -0.93 19.32 19.55
C GLU A 33 -0.09 18.61 18.48
N LEU A 34 -0.55 17.44 18.02
CA LEU A 34 0.13 16.68 16.95
C LEU A 34 0.23 17.51 15.66
N ARG A 35 -0.73 18.42 15.43
CA ARG A 35 -0.77 19.35 14.30
C ARG A 35 -0.07 20.69 14.58
N GLY A 36 0.56 20.84 15.74
CA GLY A 36 1.17 22.10 16.16
C GLY A 36 0.16 23.23 16.45
N GLN A 37 -1.10 22.88 16.69
CA GLN A 37 -2.17 23.81 17.05
C GLN A 37 -2.25 23.91 18.57
N TYR A 38 -1.80 25.03 19.13
CA TYR A 38 -1.75 25.23 20.60
C TYR A 38 -2.78 26.25 21.10
N ASP A 39 -3.63 26.78 20.21
CA ASP A 39 -4.78 27.63 20.59
C ASP A 39 -6.00 26.74 20.82
N TYR A 40 -6.36 26.58 22.10
CA TYR A 40 -7.49 25.75 22.54
C TYR A 40 -8.76 26.58 22.78
N SER A 41 -8.82 27.81 22.34
CA SER A 41 -9.98 28.68 22.50
C SER A 41 -11.19 28.22 21.69
N GLU A 42 -10.96 27.57 20.54
CA GLU A 42 -11.97 26.93 19.73
C GLU A 42 -11.80 25.41 19.79
N GLN A 43 -12.75 24.72 20.43
CA GLN A 43 -12.74 23.26 20.58
C GLN A 43 -13.71 22.57 19.60
N TYR A 44 -14.70 23.31 19.09
CA TYR A 44 -15.70 22.81 18.15
C TYR A 44 -15.41 23.36 16.76
N PHE A 45 -15.26 22.46 15.82
CA PHE A 45 -14.97 22.80 14.44
C PHE A 45 -16.08 22.26 13.53
N PRO A 46 -16.46 22.98 12.46
CA PRO A 46 -17.34 22.42 11.44
C PRO A 46 -16.79 21.11 10.90
N VAL A 47 -17.65 20.10 10.73
CA VAL A 47 -17.23 18.79 10.22
C VAL A 47 -16.61 18.91 8.82
N ASP A 48 -17.11 19.84 8.00
CA ASP A 48 -16.60 20.06 6.65
C ASP A 48 -15.14 20.58 6.65
N GLU A 49 -14.73 21.34 7.66
CA GLU A 49 -13.34 21.77 7.84
C GLU A 49 -12.47 20.61 8.32
N GLU A 50 -12.99 19.74 9.23
CA GLU A 50 -12.27 18.55 9.67
C GLU A 50 -11.97 17.62 8.51
N VAL A 51 -12.94 17.42 7.61
CA VAL A 51 -12.79 16.60 6.42
C VAL A 51 -11.63 17.05 5.53
N LEU A 52 -11.40 18.37 5.42
CA LEU A 52 -10.26 18.89 4.63
C LEU A 52 -8.89 18.49 5.19
N THR A 53 -8.83 18.09 6.44
CA THR A 53 -7.59 17.57 7.05
C THR A 53 -7.28 16.13 6.67
N LEU A 54 -8.25 15.42 6.09
CA LEU A 54 -8.07 14.06 5.60
C LEU A 54 -7.39 14.05 4.22
N CYS A 55 -6.70 12.95 3.94
CA CYS A 55 -6.21 12.66 2.60
C CYS A 55 -7.40 12.67 1.60
N PRO A 56 -7.31 13.36 0.44
CA PRO A 56 -8.43 13.53 -0.46
C PRO A 56 -9.24 12.26 -0.79
N PRO A 57 -8.62 11.10 -1.06
CA PRO A 57 -9.38 9.85 -1.29
C PRO A 57 -10.19 9.35 -0.08
N ASP A 58 -9.84 9.77 1.14
CA ASP A 58 -10.48 9.29 2.38
C ASP A 58 -11.64 10.20 2.84
N GLN A 59 -11.75 11.40 2.25
CA GLN A 59 -12.75 12.42 2.63
C GLN A 59 -14.19 11.92 2.41
N GLU A 60 -14.45 11.33 1.26
CA GLU A 60 -15.78 10.79 0.92
C GLU A 60 -16.18 9.64 1.85
N LEU A 61 -15.24 8.75 2.16
CA LEU A 61 -15.44 7.64 3.08
C LEU A 61 -15.87 8.14 4.47
N PHE A 62 -15.14 9.13 5.00
CA PHE A 62 -15.43 9.72 6.31
C PHE A 62 -16.79 10.40 6.35
N LEU A 63 -17.06 11.28 5.38
CA LEU A 63 -18.35 12.00 5.30
C LEU A 63 -19.53 11.05 5.18
N LYS A 64 -19.42 10.02 4.35
CA LYS A 64 -20.45 9.00 4.20
C LYS A 64 -20.72 8.29 5.52
N ALA A 65 -19.68 7.83 6.22
CA ALA A 65 -19.81 7.15 7.49
C ALA A 65 -20.47 8.02 8.57
N MET A 66 -20.09 9.31 8.68
CA MET A 66 -20.68 10.24 9.64
C MET A 66 -22.13 10.58 9.31
N LYS A 67 -22.47 10.80 8.03
CA LYS A 67 -23.86 11.05 7.60
C LYS A 67 -24.77 9.86 7.87
N GLU A 68 -24.33 8.64 7.60
CA GLU A 68 -25.09 7.43 7.91
C GLU A 68 -25.30 7.30 9.44
N ALA A 69 -24.24 7.50 10.22
CA ALA A 69 -24.32 7.44 11.69
C ALA A 69 -25.17 8.56 12.30
N ALA A 70 -25.41 9.66 11.60
CA ALA A 70 -26.29 10.75 12.04
C ALA A 70 -27.77 10.45 11.80
N THR A 71 -28.10 9.49 10.94
CA THR A 71 -29.50 9.15 10.58
C THR A 71 -30.03 7.91 11.24
N GLU A 72 -29.16 6.98 11.63
CA GLU A 72 -29.54 5.70 12.26
C GLU A 72 -28.55 5.35 13.38
N GLU A 73 -29.01 4.53 14.35
CA GLU A 73 -28.12 4.04 15.40
C GLU A 73 -27.09 3.08 14.80
N LYS A 74 -25.82 3.52 14.80
CA LYS A 74 -24.72 2.82 14.15
C LYS A 74 -23.48 2.77 15.02
N THR A 75 -22.81 1.63 15.00
CA THR A 75 -21.43 1.48 15.48
C THR A 75 -20.58 1.06 14.32
N GLY A 76 -19.44 1.71 14.13
CA GLY A 76 -18.57 1.43 12.98
C GLY A 76 -17.10 1.71 13.25
N SER A 77 -16.29 1.36 12.28
CA SER A 77 -14.87 1.72 12.25
C SER A 77 -14.41 1.99 10.82
N MET A 78 -13.37 2.82 10.69
CA MET A 78 -12.74 3.12 9.41
C MET A 78 -11.27 3.46 9.61
N ASP A 79 -10.47 3.16 8.60
CA ASP A 79 -9.07 3.58 8.50
C ASP A 79 -9.00 4.77 7.56
N THR A 80 -8.45 5.90 8.01
CA THR A 80 -8.29 7.13 7.24
C THR A 80 -6.94 7.77 7.50
N ARG A 81 -6.47 8.58 6.57
CA ARG A 81 -5.19 9.29 6.69
C ARG A 81 -5.44 10.75 7.03
N PHE A 82 -4.92 11.18 8.17
CA PHE A 82 -4.96 12.56 8.61
C PHE A 82 -3.66 13.29 8.31
N ASN A 83 -3.76 14.51 7.79
CA ASN A 83 -2.63 15.41 7.67
C ASN A 83 -2.23 15.94 9.05
N ILE A 84 -0.98 15.74 9.42
CA ILE A 84 -0.42 16.19 10.71
C ILE A 84 0.43 17.46 10.57
N HIS A 85 0.63 17.98 9.36
CA HIS A 85 1.36 19.23 9.13
C HIS A 85 0.41 20.44 9.12
N THR A 86 0.93 21.61 9.47
CA THR A 86 0.23 22.88 9.38
C THR A 86 0.05 23.33 7.92
N GLU A 87 -0.83 24.30 7.68
CA GLU A 87 -1.26 24.75 6.35
C GLU A 87 -0.12 25.21 5.40
N ASN A 88 1.04 25.58 5.93
CA ASN A 88 2.16 26.11 5.15
C ASN A 88 3.25 25.06 4.84
N GLU A 89 3.05 23.80 5.21
CA GLU A 89 4.02 22.73 5.01
C GLU A 89 3.49 21.70 4.01
N THR A 90 4.40 20.94 3.40
CA THR A 90 3.99 19.81 2.56
C THR A 90 3.18 18.81 3.40
N PRO A 91 1.97 18.42 2.96
CA PRO A 91 1.13 17.51 3.73
C PRO A 91 1.86 16.23 4.11
N LYS A 92 1.80 15.87 5.37
CA LYS A 92 2.28 14.59 5.90
C LYS A 92 1.12 13.85 6.50
N TYR A 93 0.76 12.73 5.89
CA TYR A 93 -0.37 11.92 6.29
C TYR A 93 0.07 10.76 7.17
N LEU A 94 -0.62 10.54 8.29
CA LEU A 94 -0.51 9.35 9.12
C LEU A 94 -1.83 8.59 9.09
N TRP A 95 -1.75 7.27 9.22
CA TRP A 95 -2.92 6.41 9.29
C TRP A 95 -3.52 6.39 10.69
N PHE A 96 -4.85 6.57 10.74
CA PHE A 96 -5.64 6.44 11.95
C PHE A 96 -6.79 5.44 11.74
N ARG A 97 -7.03 4.60 12.74
CA ARG A 97 -8.24 3.80 12.83
C ARG A 97 -9.21 4.49 13.77
N THR A 98 -10.38 4.82 13.25
CA THR A 98 -11.44 5.51 13.99
C THR A 98 -12.58 4.56 14.28
N TYR A 99 -12.93 4.40 15.54
CA TYR A 99 -14.15 3.74 16.00
C TYR A 99 -15.16 4.79 16.40
N TYR A 100 -16.42 4.60 16.03
CA TYR A 100 -17.48 5.56 16.35
C TYR A 100 -18.81 4.87 16.68
N LYS A 101 -19.66 5.57 17.43
CA LYS A 101 -21.00 5.12 17.78
C LYS A 101 -21.95 6.30 17.83
N SER A 102 -23.15 6.11 17.27
CA SER A 102 -24.28 7.04 17.38
C SER A 102 -24.89 7.01 18.79
N ILE A 103 -25.32 8.16 19.27
CA ILE A 103 -26.03 8.33 20.53
C ILE A 103 -27.40 8.96 20.23
N ALA A 104 -28.46 8.22 20.54
CA ALA A 104 -29.84 8.69 20.43
C ALA A 104 -30.34 9.33 21.73
N ASP A 105 -31.25 10.29 21.58
CA ASP A 105 -32.06 10.79 22.71
C ASP A 105 -33.19 9.80 23.10
N HIS A 106 -33.99 10.18 24.07
CA HIS A 106 -35.10 9.37 24.55
C HIS A 106 -36.25 9.17 23.52
N ASN A 107 -36.24 9.93 22.43
CA ASN A 107 -37.17 9.82 21.31
C ASN A 107 -36.62 8.97 20.15
N GLY A 108 -35.40 8.46 20.29
CA GLY A 108 -34.72 7.69 19.24
C GLY A 108 -34.06 8.55 18.17
N ARG A 109 -34.00 9.89 18.34
CA ARG A 109 -33.29 10.78 17.38
C ARG A 109 -31.80 10.80 17.71
N ILE A 110 -30.97 10.57 16.73
CA ILE A 110 -29.53 10.68 16.90
C ILE A 110 -29.15 12.16 17.11
N THR A 111 -28.49 12.42 18.23
CA THR A 111 -28.07 13.77 18.62
C THR A 111 -26.55 13.93 18.60
N ARG A 112 -25.80 12.84 18.81
CA ARG A 112 -24.35 12.85 18.87
C ARG A 112 -23.75 11.61 18.23
N ILE A 113 -22.50 11.76 17.74
CA ILE A 113 -21.65 10.64 17.35
C ILE A 113 -20.37 10.78 18.17
N ILE A 114 -20.11 9.82 19.03
CA ILE A 114 -18.87 9.78 19.82
C ILE A 114 -17.92 8.75 19.23
N GLY A 115 -16.63 9.02 19.30
CA GLY A 115 -15.64 8.08 18.81
C GLY A 115 -14.25 8.36 19.34
N ARG A 116 -13.34 7.51 18.89
CA ARG A 116 -11.93 7.58 19.21
C ARG A 116 -11.10 7.08 18.04
N SER A 117 -10.02 7.76 17.76
CA SER A 117 -9.05 7.40 16.73
C SER A 117 -7.76 6.92 17.38
N PHE A 118 -7.08 6.00 16.71
CA PHE A 118 -5.78 5.47 17.10
C PHE A 118 -4.83 5.68 15.93
N ASN A 119 -3.63 6.17 16.22
CA ASN A 119 -2.58 6.16 15.22
C ASN A 119 -2.14 4.70 14.97
N ILE A 120 -2.27 4.25 13.72
CA ILE A 120 -1.91 2.90 13.25
C ILE A 120 -0.83 2.96 12.16
N ASP A 121 -0.12 4.08 12.05
CA ASP A 121 0.87 4.28 11.00
C ASP A 121 2.04 3.30 11.12
N GLU A 122 2.50 3.05 12.35
CA GLU A 122 3.53 2.05 12.61
C GLU A 122 3.06 0.64 12.23
N ASP A 123 1.83 0.27 12.59
CA ASP A 123 1.26 -1.03 12.22
C ASP A 123 1.15 -1.18 10.69
N LYS A 124 0.71 -0.12 9.99
CA LYS A 124 0.63 -0.12 8.51
C LYS A 124 2.00 -0.23 7.87
N ASN A 125 2.99 0.49 8.40
CA ASN A 125 4.37 0.45 7.91
C ASN A 125 4.98 -0.95 8.13
N LEU A 126 4.80 -1.54 9.30
CA LEU A 126 5.23 -2.91 9.59
C LEU A 126 4.55 -3.93 8.65
N GLN A 127 3.25 -3.79 8.41
CA GLN A 127 2.53 -4.63 7.45
C GLN A 127 3.11 -4.51 6.04
N GLU A 128 3.40 -3.29 5.57
CA GLU A 128 4.03 -3.06 4.26
C GLU A 128 5.46 -3.62 4.20
N GLU A 129 6.24 -3.51 5.28
CA GLU A 129 7.58 -4.11 5.34
C GLU A 129 7.53 -5.64 5.26
N VAL A 130 6.57 -6.28 5.95
CA VAL A 130 6.38 -7.74 5.90
C VAL A 130 5.97 -8.23 4.51
N ARG A 131 5.29 -7.38 3.72
CA ARG A 131 4.86 -7.69 2.34
C ARG A 131 6.00 -7.63 1.32
N ARG A 132 7.11 -6.99 1.66
CA ARG A 132 8.19 -6.71 0.74
C ARG A 132 9.41 -7.59 0.96
N ASP A 133 10.13 -7.88 -0.12
CA ASP A 133 11.47 -8.44 -0.03
C ASP A 133 12.41 -7.41 0.62
N PRO A 134 13.15 -7.78 1.67
CA PRO A 134 13.97 -6.82 2.44
C PRO A 134 15.08 -6.20 1.60
N LEU A 135 15.61 -6.90 0.60
CA LEU A 135 16.71 -6.44 -0.24
C LEU A 135 16.22 -5.53 -1.37
N THR A 136 15.21 -5.97 -2.12
CA THR A 136 14.76 -5.31 -3.36
C THR A 136 13.59 -4.35 -3.17
N LYS A 137 12.87 -4.45 -2.04
CA LYS A 137 11.62 -3.73 -1.75
C LYS A 137 10.48 -4.01 -2.75
N LEU A 138 10.63 -5.00 -3.63
CA LEU A 138 9.53 -5.56 -4.42
C LEU A 138 8.62 -6.41 -3.51
N LEU A 139 7.47 -6.84 -4.00
CA LEU A 139 6.66 -7.82 -3.26
C LEU A 139 7.49 -9.08 -3.00
N ASN A 140 7.39 -9.65 -1.80
CA ASN A 140 8.02 -10.93 -1.51
C ASN A 140 7.23 -12.08 -2.13
N LYS A 141 7.78 -13.30 -2.08
CA LYS A 141 7.21 -14.50 -2.70
C LYS A 141 5.75 -14.75 -2.28
N LEU A 142 5.46 -14.63 -0.99
CA LEU A 142 4.13 -14.89 -0.46
C LEU A 142 3.12 -13.84 -0.95
N GLU A 143 3.52 -12.59 -0.95
CA GLU A 143 2.64 -11.47 -1.28
C GLU A 143 2.39 -11.38 -2.78
N ILE A 144 3.40 -11.59 -3.64
CA ILE A 144 3.19 -11.59 -5.10
C ILE A 144 2.27 -12.75 -5.52
N GLN A 145 2.37 -13.91 -4.88
CA GLN A 145 1.45 -15.02 -5.09
C GLN A 145 0.02 -14.63 -4.70
N ARG A 146 -0.17 -14.12 -3.48
CA ARG A 146 -1.48 -13.73 -2.95
C ARG A 146 -2.16 -12.66 -3.81
N GLU A 147 -1.42 -11.60 -4.18
CA GLU A 147 -1.93 -10.51 -5.00
C GLU A 147 -2.25 -10.96 -6.43
N THR A 148 -1.47 -11.90 -6.97
CA THR A 148 -1.74 -12.48 -8.29
C THR A 148 -3.02 -13.31 -8.26
N ASP A 149 -3.19 -14.21 -7.28
CA ASP A 149 -4.40 -15.02 -7.13
C ASP A 149 -5.63 -14.14 -6.91
N ALA A 150 -5.57 -13.18 -6.00
CA ALA A 150 -6.67 -12.24 -5.73
C ALA A 150 -7.05 -11.42 -6.97
N PHE A 151 -6.07 -10.99 -7.77
CA PHE A 151 -6.33 -10.27 -9.00
C PHE A 151 -6.99 -11.18 -10.06
N LEU A 152 -6.48 -12.38 -10.28
CA LEU A 152 -6.99 -13.32 -11.28
C LEU A 152 -8.41 -13.81 -10.93
N GLU A 153 -8.72 -13.99 -9.64
CA GLU A 153 -10.05 -14.36 -9.16
C GLU A 153 -11.09 -13.26 -9.43
N GLY A 154 -10.71 -11.99 -9.30
CA GLY A 154 -11.59 -10.84 -9.53
C GLY A 154 -11.60 -10.32 -10.97
N ALA A 155 -10.75 -10.83 -11.85
CA ALA A 155 -10.65 -10.39 -13.24
C ALA A 155 -11.73 -11.07 -14.09
N GLU A 156 -12.75 -10.32 -14.54
CA GLU A 156 -13.82 -10.83 -15.38
C GLU A 156 -13.42 -10.87 -16.86
N ASP A 157 -12.68 -9.85 -17.33
CA ASP A 157 -12.29 -9.66 -18.73
C ASP A 157 -10.83 -9.22 -18.87
N GLY A 158 -10.31 -9.31 -20.10
CA GLY A 158 -8.99 -8.83 -20.49
C GLY A 158 -7.93 -9.93 -20.49
N THR A 159 -6.86 -9.68 -21.22
CA THR A 159 -5.68 -10.57 -21.23
C THR A 159 -4.63 -10.06 -20.26
N HIS A 160 -4.04 -10.97 -19.51
CA HIS A 160 -2.98 -10.71 -18.54
C HIS A 160 -1.79 -11.61 -18.87
N VAL A 161 -0.56 -11.12 -18.65
CA VAL A 161 0.64 -11.89 -18.93
C VAL A 161 1.54 -11.89 -17.70
N LEU A 162 1.89 -13.09 -17.26
CA LEU A 162 2.88 -13.32 -16.22
C LEU A 162 4.26 -13.47 -16.87
N PHE A 163 5.22 -12.77 -16.32
CA PHE A 163 6.66 -12.88 -16.63
C PHE A 163 7.33 -13.61 -15.47
N LEU A 164 8.07 -14.65 -15.78
CA LEU A 164 9.05 -15.23 -14.88
C LEU A 164 10.43 -14.87 -15.40
N ILE A 165 11.29 -14.30 -14.55
CA ILE A 165 12.58 -13.73 -14.91
C ILE A 165 13.62 -14.36 -13.98
N ASP A 166 14.65 -14.96 -14.55
CA ASP A 166 15.76 -15.60 -13.81
C ASP A 166 17.10 -15.00 -14.30
N ILE A 167 18.00 -14.65 -13.37
CA ILE A 167 19.32 -14.11 -13.71
C ILE A 167 20.25 -15.27 -14.08
N ASP A 168 20.66 -15.31 -15.34
CA ASP A 168 21.51 -16.35 -15.87
C ASP A 168 22.85 -16.45 -15.11
N ASN A 169 23.18 -17.66 -14.65
CA ASN A 169 24.45 -17.95 -13.97
C ASN A 169 24.75 -17.05 -12.75
N PHE A 170 23.73 -16.64 -11.99
CA PHE A 170 23.88 -15.77 -10.81
C PHE A 170 24.81 -16.37 -9.75
N LYS A 171 24.83 -17.70 -9.61
CA LYS A 171 25.81 -18.38 -8.74
C LYS A 171 27.24 -17.98 -9.09
N GLY A 172 27.57 -17.91 -10.40
CA GLY A 172 28.88 -17.47 -10.85
C GLY A 172 29.24 -16.04 -10.45
N VAL A 173 28.24 -15.14 -10.33
CA VAL A 173 28.44 -13.79 -9.77
C VAL A 173 28.90 -13.90 -8.30
N ASN A 174 28.16 -14.67 -7.48
CA ASN A 174 28.49 -14.84 -6.08
C ASN A 174 29.86 -15.51 -5.86
N ASP A 175 30.16 -16.53 -6.65
CA ASP A 175 31.42 -17.30 -6.55
C ASP A 175 32.64 -16.43 -6.92
N ASN A 176 32.50 -15.51 -7.86
CA ASN A 176 33.60 -14.64 -8.32
C ASN A 176 33.76 -13.34 -7.52
N PHE A 177 32.66 -12.75 -7.04
CA PHE A 177 32.65 -11.41 -6.45
C PHE A 177 32.11 -11.36 -5.00
N GLY A 178 31.61 -12.48 -4.48
CA GLY A 178 31.01 -12.58 -3.14
C GLY A 178 29.56 -12.12 -3.08
N HIS A 179 28.87 -12.54 -1.99
CA HIS A 179 27.44 -12.30 -1.82
C HIS A 179 27.03 -10.82 -1.77
N THR A 180 27.87 -9.95 -1.18
CA THR A 180 27.58 -8.51 -1.13
C THR A 180 27.49 -7.88 -2.53
N PHE A 181 28.33 -8.36 -3.45
CA PHE A 181 28.27 -7.93 -4.84
C PHE A 181 27.04 -8.51 -5.54
N GLY A 182 26.72 -9.79 -5.31
CA GLY A 182 25.49 -10.41 -5.78
C GLY A 182 24.26 -9.66 -5.34
N ASP A 183 24.19 -9.24 -4.07
CA ASP A 183 23.10 -8.41 -3.56
C ASP A 183 22.97 -7.09 -4.33
N THR A 184 24.08 -6.45 -4.69
CA THR A 184 24.05 -5.23 -5.52
C THR A 184 23.46 -5.52 -6.91
N VAL A 185 23.82 -6.64 -7.52
CA VAL A 185 23.27 -7.07 -8.82
C VAL A 185 21.76 -7.31 -8.72
N ILE A 186 21.29 -7.99 -7.66
CA ILE A 186 19.87 -8.24 -7.39
C ILE A 186 19.09 -6.92 -7.26
N VAL A 187 19.62 -5.96 -6.51
CA VAL A 187 18.98 -4.63 -6.36
C VAL A 187 18.91 -3.88 -7.66
N ASP A 188 19.96 -3.94 -8.46
CA ASP A 188 20.05 -3.28 -9.77
C ASP A 188 19.01 -3.86 -10.75
N VAL A 189 18.93 -5.20 -10.82
CA VAL A 189 17.93 -5.93 -11.62
C VAL A 189 16.51 -5.58 -11.17
N ALA A 190 16.24 -5.57 -9.87
CA ALA A 190 14.94 -5.19 -9.31
C ALA A 190 14.53 -3.77 -9.73
N ASN A 191 15.46 -2.81 -9.67
CA ASN A 191 15.21 -1.42 -10.07
C ASN A 191 14.92 -1.31 -11.58
N ILE A 192 15.64 -2.05 -12.41
CA ILE A 192 15.38 -2.11 -13.86
C ILE A 192 13.97 -2.67 -14.09
N ILE A 193 13.64 -3.83 -13.51
CA ILE A 193 12.31 -4.43 -13.63
C ILE A 193 11.24 -3.41 -13.24
N LYS A 194 11.36 -2.80 -12.06
CA LYS A 194 10.40 -1.81 -11.57
C LYS A 194 10.21 -0.63 -12.54
N SER A 195 11.25 -0.19 -13.22
CA SER A 195 11.18 0.91 -14.19
C SER A 195 10.47 0.55 -15.51
N PHE A 196 10.43 -0.74 -15.86
CA PHE A 196 9.81 -1.23 -17.08
C PHE A 196 8.30 -1.45 -16.99
N PHE A 197 7.76 -1.58 -15.77
CA PHE A 197 6.35 -1.89 -15.56
C PHE A 197 5.61 -0.75 -14.88
N ARG A 198 4.28 -0.73 -15.03
CA ARG A 198 3.42 0.33 -14.46
C ARG A 198 3.20 0.08 -12.97
N ASN A 199 2.84 1.12 -12.24
CA ASN A 199 2.48 1.00 -10.81
C ASN A 199 1.31 0.04 -10.55
N ASN A 200 0.44 -0.19 -11.53
CA ASN A 200 -0.69 -1.13 -11.42
C ASN A 200 -0.31 -2.58 -11.74
N ASP A 201 0.86 -2.82 -12.35
CA ASP A 201 1.38 -4.17 -12.55
C ASP A 201 1.97 -4.68 -11.24
N LEU A 202 1.91 -6.00 -10.99
CA LEU A 202 2.50 -6.58 -9.80
C LEU A 202 3.95 -6.97 -10.11
N THR A 203 4.87 -6.59 -9.23
CA THR A 203 6.29 -6.95 -9.35
C THR A 203 6.79 -7.54 -8.04
N GLY A 204 7.42 -8.70 -8.07
CA GLY A 204 7.88 -9.43 -6.89
C GLY A 204 9.17 -10.19 -7.12
N ARG A 205 9.85 -10.54 -6.01
CA ARG A 205 10.98 -11.47 -5.98
C ARG A 205 10.51 -12.78 -5.37
N VAL A 206 10.67 -13.88 -6.10
CA VAL A 206 10.12 -15.19 -5.74
C VAL A 206 11.19 -16.20 -5.32
N GLY A 207 12.43 -15.93 -5.66
CA GLY A 207 13.61 -16.76 -5.34
C GLY A 207 14.85 -15.91 -5.08
N GLY A 208 16.02 -16.54 -5.03
CA GLY A 208 17.29 -15.86 -4.86
C GLY A 208 17.59 -14.87 -5.97
N ASP A 209 17.45 -15.32 -7.21
CA ASP A 209 17.72 -14.66 -8.47
C ASP A 209 16.49 -14.61 -9.39
N GLU A 210 15.34 -15.06 -8.90
CA GLU A 210 14.07 -15.15 -9.63
C GLU A 210 13.14 -14.00 -9.30
N PHE A 211 12.56 -13.39 -10.33
CA PHE A 211 11.58 -12.33 -10.24
C PHE A 211 10.33 -12.69 -11.02
N LEU A 212 9.22 -12.12 -10.59
CA LEU A 212 7.92 -12.31 -11.21
C LEU A 212 7.25 -10.96 -11.45
N VAL A 213 6.61 -10.83 -12.62
CA VAL A 213 5.75 -9.68 -12.93
C VAL A 213 4.43 -10.16 -13.49
N LEU A 214 3.32 -9.63 -12.97
CA LEU A 214 2.00 -9.77 -13.61
C LEU A 214 1.66 -8.46 -14.31
N MET A 215 1.72 -8.48 -15.65
CA MET A 215 1.31 -7.36 -16.49
C MET A 215 -0.19 -7.45 -16.76
N LYS A 216 -0.92 -6.47 -16.25
CA LYS A 216 -2.39 -6.45 -16.29
C LYS A 216 -2.92 -5.76 -17.55
N ASN A 217 -4.04 -6.27 -18.09
CA ASN A 217 -4.74 -5.68 -19.24
C ASN A 217 -3.79 -5.36 -20.41
N THR A 218 -3.16 -6.42 -20.94
CA THR A 218 -2.18 -6.34 -22.03
C THR A 218 -2.39 -7.47 -23.04
N THR A 219 -1.72 -7.40 -24.19
CA THR A 219 -1.70 -8.50 -25.16
C THR A 219 -0.37 -9.24 -25.08
N LEU A 220 -0.35 -10.50 -25.54
CA LEU A 220 0.86 -11.31 -25.58
C LEU A 220 1.95 -10.66 -26.45
N GLU A 221 1.56 -10.00 -27.56
CA GLU A 221 2.47 -9.29 -28.47
C GLU A 221 3.20 -8.15 -27.76
N LYS A 222 2.43 -7.30 -27.03
CA LYS A 222 3.02 -6.22 -26.22
C LYS A 222 3.89 -6.75 -25.09
N ALA A 223 3.52 -7.87 -24.50
CA ALA A 223 4.33 -8.51 -23.46
C ALA A 223 5.63 -9.05 -24.02
N LYS A 224 5.62 -9.68 -25.21
CA LYS A 224 6.84 -10.15 -25.91
C LYS A 224 7.78 -9.00 -26.27
N GLU A 225 7.24 -7.89 -26.78
CA GLU A 225 8.03 -6.68 -27.05
C GLU A 225 8.67 -6.15 -25.76
N ARG A 226 7.87 -6.08 -24.67
CA ARG A 226 8.36 -5.66 -23.36
C ARG A 226 9.44 -6.58 -22.80
N ALA A 227 9.29 -7.89 -22.97
CA ALA A 227 10.29 -8.88 -22.55
C ALA A 227 11.60 -8.75 -23.33
N GLY A 228 11.54 -8.51 -24.65
CA GLY A 228 12.72 -8.25 -25.47
C GLY A 228 13.50 -7.03 -24.99
N ASN A 229 12.81 -5.90 -24.82
CA ASN A 229 13.42 -4.66 -24.34
C ASN A 229 13.97 -4.80 -22.91
N LEU A 230 13.28 -5.52 -22.04
CA LEU A 230 13.75 -5.82 -20.68
C LEU A 230 15.00 -6.69 -20.70
N GLY A 231 15.01 -7.75 -21.51
CA GLY A 231 16.18 -8.63 -21.65
C GLY A 231 17.43 -7.88 -22.12
N GLU A 232 17.28 -6.94 -23.06
CA GLU A 232 18.37 -6.04 -23.50
C GLU A 232 18.85 -5.14 -22.35
N ALA A 233 17.93 -4.56 -21.57
CA ALA A 233 18.26 -3.69 -20.44
C ALA A 233 18.92 -4.44 -19.28
N LEU A 234 18.58 -5.71 -19.09
CA LEU A 234 19.20 -6.59 -18.08
C LEU A 234 20.57 -7.13 -18.52
N CYS A 235 20.87 -7.06 -19.82
CA CYS A 235 22.17 -7.48 -20.34
C CYS A 235 23.24 -6.43 -20.01
N LYS A 236 23.85 -6.56 -18.84
CA LYS A 236 24.86 -5.60 -18.32
C LYS A 236 26.21 -6.24 -18.06
N VAL A 237 27.26 -5.41 -18.13
CA VAL A 237 28.61 -5.79 -17.69
C VAL A 237 28.91 -5.12 -16.37
N TYR A 238 29.17 -5.94 -15.38
CA TYR A 238 29.62 -5.50 -14.05
C TYR A 238 31.14 -5.59 -13.96
N THR A 239 31.78 -4.58 -13.39
CA THR A 239 33.24 -4.52 -13.27
C THR A 239 33.66 -4.49 -11.82
N GLY A 240 34.49 -5.41 -11.40
CA GLY A 240 35.14 -5.45 -10.07
C GLY A 240 36.64 -5.58 -10.25
N GLY A 241 37.38 -4.45 -10.10
CA GLY A 241 38.80 -4.42 -10.34
C GLY A 241 39.14 -4.76 -11.83
N SER A 242 39.91 -5.83 -12.03
CA SER A 242 40.29 -6.31 -13.40
C SER A 242 39.29 -7.28 -14.01
N ILE A 243 38.23 -7.64 -13.29
CA ILE A 243 37.25 -8.65 -13.72
C ILE A 243 36.03 -7.95 -14.28
N HIS A 244 35.62 -8.37 -15.49
CA HIS A 244 34.39 -7.96 -16.16
C HIS A 244 33.46 -9.15 -16.20
N TYR A 245 32.26 -9.02 -15.65
CA TYR A 245 31.24 -10.06 -15.64
C TYR A 245 29.98 -9.59 -16.33
N ARG A 246 29.60 -10.29 -17.38
CA ARG A 246 28.35 -10.01 -18.10
C ARG A 246 27.25 -10.88 -17.53
N ILE A 247 26.16 -10.24 -17.13
CA ILE A 247 24.91 -10.92 -16.76
C ILE A 247 23.90 -10.80 -17.89
N SER A 248 23.00 -11.75 -17.96
CA SER A 248 21.77 -11.74 -18.76
C SER A 248 20.65 -12.31 -17.91
N ALA A 249 19.43 -12.33 -18.44
CA ALA A 249 18.31 -12.95 -17.79
C ALA A 249 17.47 -13.74 -18.79
N SER A 250 17.02 -14.91 -18.38
CA SER A 250 16.01 -15.70 -19.07
C SER A 250 14.62 -15.22 -18.68
N ILE A 251 13.69 -15.12 -19.63
CA ILE A 251 12.34 -14.59 -19.41
C ILE A 251 11.31 -15.53 -20.03
N GLY A 252 10.53 -16.19 -19.18
CA GLY A 252 9.37 -16.99 -19.57
C GLY A 252 8.07 -16.18 -19.49
N LEU A 253 7.17 -16.39 -20.44
CA LEU A 253 5.90 -15.67 -20.51
C LEU A 253 4.72 -16.65 -20.50
N ALA A 254 3.72 -16.37 -19.68
CA ALA A 254 2.43 -17.07 -19.69
C ALA A 254 1.28 -16.08 -19.82
N ALA A 255 0.41 -16.26 -20.82
CA ALA A 255 -0.78 -15.43 -20.97
C ALA A 255 -2.03 -16.15 -20.43
N CYS A 256 -2.98 -15.39 -19.90
CA CYS A 256 -4.32 -15.85 -19.52
C CYS A 256 -5.36 -14.77 -19.83
N ASN A 257 -6.63 -15.18 -19.90
CA ASN A 257 -7.74 -14.25 -19.93
C ASN A 257 -8.41 -14.20 -18.56
N GLY A 258 -9.01 -13.07 -18.25
CA GLY A 258 -9.89 -12.95 -17.08
C GLY A 258 -11.05 -13.95 -17.20
N GLY A 259 -11.51 -14.50 -16.08
CA GLY A 259 -12.58 -15.48 -16.03
C GLY A 259 -12.20 -16.93 -16.37
N ASP A 260 -11.00 -17.20 -16.88
CA ASP A 260 -10.55 -18.56 -17.25
C ASP A 260 -10.19 -19.46 -16.05
N GLY A 261 -10.33 -18.99 -14.80
CA GLY A 261 -10.00 -19.74 -13.58
C GLY A 261 -8.50 -20.03 -13.42
N ASN A 262 -7.65 -19.22 -14.06
CA ASN A 262 -6.19 -19.33 -13.88
C ASN A 262 -5.78 -18.89 -12.46
N THR A 263 -4.75 -19.56 -11.94
CA THR A 263 -4.14 -19.25 -10.64
C THR A 263 -2.68 -18.88 -10.83
N TYR A 264 -2.08 -18.26 -9.81
CA TYR A 264 -0.64 -18.04 -9.75
C TYR A 264 0.15 -19.30 -10.12
N SER A 265 -0.16 -20.45 -9.47
CA SER A 265 0.56 -21.70 -9.71
C SER A 265 0.47 -22.17 -11.16
N SER A 266 -0.73 -22.11 -11.76
CA SER A 266 -0.89 -22.52 -13.17
C SER A 266 -0.15 -21.62 -14.14
N MET A 267 -0.11 -20.30 -13.86
CA MET A 267 0.61 -19.34 -14.67
C MET A 267 2.12 -19.45 -14.51
N PHE A 268 2.58 -19.68 -13.27
CA PHE A 268 3.97 -19.88 -12.94
C PHE A 268 4.55 -21.10 -13.69
N GLU A 269 3.88 -22.24 -13.62
CA GLU A 269 4.29 -23.46 -14.35
C GLU A 269 4.38 -23.24 -15.87
N LYS A 270 3.41 -22.53 -16.45
CA LYS A 270 3.44 -22.23 -17.89
C LYS A 270 4.59 -21.30 -18.26
N ALA A 271 4.91 -20.31 -17.41
CA ALA A 271 6.01 -19.38 -17.65
C ALA A 271 7.36 -20.08 -17.47
N ASP A 272 7.50 -20.95 -16.47
CA ASP A 272 8.69 -21.75 -16.22
C ASP A 272 9.01 -22.68 -17.40
N HIS A 273 8.00 -23.36 -17.93
CA HIS A 273 8.16 -24.19 -19.15
C HIS A 273 8.50 -23.39 -20.41
N ALA A 274 8.20 -22.10 -20.45
CA ALA A 274 8.48 -21.21 -21.58
C ALA A 274 9.86 -20.53 -21.50
N MET A 275 10.54 -20.64 -20.36
CA MET A 275 11.88 -20.11 -20.10
C MET A 275 12.96 -21.06 -20.59
#